data_103c365f160a04f964111c485896e0ad
#
_entry.id   103c365f160a04f964111c485896e0ad
#
_cell.length_a   1.000
_cell.length_b   1.000
_cell.length_c   1.000
_cell.angle_alpha   90.00
_cell.angle_beta   90.00
_cell.angle_gamma   90.00
#
_symmetry.space_group_name_H-M   'P 1'
#
loop_
_entity.id
_entity.type
_entity.pdbx_description
1 polymer ?
#
loop_
_entity_poly.entity_id
_entity_poly.type
_entity_poly.pdbx_seq_one_letter_code
_entity_poly.pdbx_strand_id
1 'polypeptide(L)'
;MNQQQPSQVLGVLIPGGVVRTDFIASDPSGTKFTLALSGISGKDIASVSELIFFLLPGVSLPQDHGAMLFWQIVSSPSAVSNPMTSTPFSNGTSTTTEFELVGAISNQKPSGAFRTGWSTNETLSTALNSPSSNITINLGVSIEPMASIQNMGMIPDKTIHVAKKIAMDLFNYMQSFDTGGGGGNMVVPKNVFERWMSRFEAKAKVDPNFFMKNSDG
;
A
#
# COMPACT_ATOMS: atom_id res chain seq x y z
N MET A 1 17.83 -22.01 -28.27
CA MET A 1 17.38 -20.70 -27.74
C MET A 1 16.60 -21.01 -26.48
N ASN A 2 17.24 -20.88 -25.31
CA ASN A 2 16.55 -21.05 -24.03
C ASN A 2 15.69 -19.82 -23.78
N GLN A 3 14.39 -19.94 -23.91
CA GLN A 3 13.46 -18.96 -23.37
C GLN A 3 13.55 -19.09 -21.84
N GLN A 4 14.28 -18.18 -21.23
CA GLN A 4 14.25 -17.98 -19.81
C GLN A 4 12.81 -17.56 -19.44
N GLN A 5 12.01 -18.47 -18.91
CA GLN A 5 10.73 -18.12 -18.30
C GLN A 5 11.04 -17.05 -17.23
N PRO A 6 10.31 -15.93 -17.24
CA PRO A 6 10.46 -14.94 -16.19
C PRO A 6 10.21 -15.67 -14.86
N SER A 7 11.17 -15.64 -13.97
CA SER A 7 11.03 -16.20 -12.63
C SER A 7 9.88 -15.47 -11.96
N GLN A 8 8.74 -16.15 -11.85
CA GLN A 8 7.58 -15.62 -11.14
C GLN A 8 7.96 -15.46 -9.68
N VAL A 9 8.09 -14.24 -9.22
CA VAL A 9 8.53 -13.90 -7.86
C VAL A 9 7.35 -13.42 -7.03
N LEU A 10 6.37 -12.81 -7.70
CA LEU A 10 5.30 -12.02 -7.10
C LEU A 10 3.94 -12.59 -7.44
N GLY A 11 3.01 -12.46 -6.53
CA GLY A 11 1.61 -12.77 -6.74
C GLY A 11 0.69 -11.68 -6.19
N VAL A 12 -0.45 -11.54 -6.85
CA VAL A 12 -1.56 -10.72 -6.37
C VAL A 12 -2.86 -11.51 -6.43
N LEU A 13 -3.70 -11.32 -5.42
CA LEU A 13 -5.03 -11.88 -5.33
C LEU A 13 -6.03 -10.75 -5.05
N ILE A 14 -7.07 -10.67 -5.84
CA ILE A 14 -8.27 -9.91 -5.53
C ILE A 14 -9.22 -10.87 -4.81
N PRO A 15 -9.69 -10.56 -3.58
CA PRO A 15 -10.64 -11.41 -2.88
C PRO A 15 -11.87 -11.74 -3.75
N GLY A 16 -12.18 -13.03 -3.85
CA GLY A 16 -13.23 -13.54 -4.74
C GLY A 16 -12.80 -13.78 -6.19
N GLY A 17 -11.57 -13.41 -6.55
CA GLY A 17 -10.99 -13.61 -7.88
C GLY A 17 -9.90 -14.70 -7.91
N VAL A 18 -9.19 -14.76 -9.03
CA VAL A 18 -8.06 -15.68 -9.22
C VAL A 18 -6.74 -15.05 -8.80
N VAL A 19 -5.81 -15.88 -8.37
CA VAL A 19 -4.42 -15.47 -8.15
C VAL A 19 -3.77 -15.13 -9.50
N ARG A 20 -3.11 -13.99 -9.57
CA ARG A 20 -2.34 -13.57 -10.75
C ARG A 20 -0.85 -13.52 -10.38
N THR A 21 -0.04 -14.15 -11.18
CA THR A 21 1.44 -14.22 -11.00
C THR A 21 2.18 -13.83 -12.28
N ASP A 22 1.44 -13.48 -13.31
CA ASP A 22 1.91 -13.15 -14.66
C ASP A 22 2.44 -11.71 -14.77
N PHE A 23 3.20 -11.28 -13.76
CA PHE A 23 3.94 -10.03 -13.82
C PHE A 23 5.01 -10.08 -14.91
N ILE A 24 5.10 -9.02 -15.68
CA ILE A 24 6.08 -8.87 -16.77
C ILE A 24 7.13 -7.87 -16.31
N ALA A 25 8.41 -8.24 -16.44
CA ALA A 25 9.50 -7.30 -16.19
C ALA A 25 9.42 -6.12 -17.17
N SER A 26 9.42 -4.91 -16.64
CA SER A 26 9.34 -3.66 -17.41
C SER A 26 10.68 -2.94 -17.52
N ASP A 27 11.72 -3.46 -16.85
CA ASP A 27 13.08 -2.96 -16.91
C ASP A 27 14.11 -4.08 -17.15
N PRO A 28 15.25 -3.78 -17.77
CA PRO A 28 16.30 -4.79 -18.02
C PRO A 28 16.96 -5.32 -16.75
N SER A 29 16.92 -4.59 -15.66
CA SER A 29 17.50 -5.00 -14.36
C SER A 29 16.62 -6.01 -13.61
N GLY A 30 15.37 -6.22 -14.06
CA GLY A 30 14.42 -7.11 -13.39
C GLY A 30 14.01 -6.63 -12.00
N THR A 31 14.03 -5.32 -11.78
CA THR A 31 13.59 -4.68 -10.52
C THR A 31 12.21 -4.07 -10.63
N LYS A 32 11.70 -3.88 -11.85
CA LYS A 32 10.36 -3.33 -12.09
C LYS A 32 9.50 -4.31 -12.86
N PHE A 33 8.26 -4.44 -12.43
CA PHE A 33 7.31 -5.37 -13.03
C PHE A 33 5.96 -4.69 -13.22
N THR A 34 5.21 -5.14 -14.21
CA THR A 34 3.85 -4.68 -14.47
C THR A 34 2.90 -5.86 -14.66
N LEU A 35 1.63 -5.65 -14.30
CA LEU A 35 0.54 -6.60 -14.48
C LEU A 35 -0.73 -5.84 -14.84
N ALA A 36 -1.30 -6.10 -16.00
CA ALA A 36 -2.61 -5.57 -16.37
C ALA A 36 -3.73 -6.42 -15.76
N LEU A 37 -4.62 -5.79 -15.01
CA LEU A 37 -5.83 -6.43 -14.50
C LEU A 37 -6.90 -6.44 -15.61
N SER A 38 -6.69 -7.32 -16.60
CA SER A 38 -7.66 -7.56 -17.67
C SER A 38 -8.72 -8.58 -17.22
N GLY A 39 -9.93 -8.46 -17.77
CA GLY A 39 -11.01 -9.40 -17.50
C GLY A 39 -11.87 -9.06 -16.27
N ILE A 40 -11.56 -7.99 -15.56
CA ILE A 40 -12.43 -7.41 -14.54
C ILE A 40 -13.22 -6.30 -15.24
N SER A 41 -14.55 -6.36 -15.20
CA SER A 41 -15.37 -5.30 -15.81
C SER A 41 -15.15 -3.98 -15.06
N GLY A 42 -15.29 -2.85 -15.75
CA GLY A 42 -15.04 -1.54 -15.13
C GLY A 42 -15.88 -1.30 -13.87
N LYS A 43 -17.13 -1.80 -13.83
CA LYS A 43 -18.00 -1.72 -12.66
C LYS A 43 -17.47 -2.58 -11.50
N ASP A 44 -16.90 -3.75 -11.81
CA ASP A 44 -16.35 -4.66 -10.81
C ASP A 44 -15.02 -4.13 -10.26
N ILE A 45 -14.22 -3.41 -11.08
CA ILE A 45 -12.98 -2.77 -10.62
C ILE A 45 -13.25 -1.79 -9.46
N ALA A 46 -14.27 -0.94 -9.59
CA ALA A 46 -14.60 0.02 -8.53
C ALA A 46 -15.05 -0.67 -7.22
N SER A 47 -15.55 -1.91 -7.30
CA SER A 47 -15.95 -2.68 -6.11
C SER A 47 -14.80 -3.36 -5.38
N VAL A 48 -13.61 -3.43 -5.99
CA VAL A 48 -12.43 -4.03 -5.37
C VAL A 48 -11.91 -3.11 -4.26
N SER A 49 -12.18 -3.45 -3.03
CA SER A 49 -11.77 -2.66 -1.86
C SER A 49 -10.37 -3.01 -1.37
N GLU A 50 -9.88 -4.20 -1.71
CA GLU A 50 -8.64 -4.76 -1.16
C GLU A 50 -7.91 -5.63 -2.19
N LEU A 51 -6.57 -5.60 -2.13
CA LEU A 51 -5.67 -6.51 -2.83
C LEU A 51 -4.80 -7.25 -1.82
N ILE A 52 -4.56 -8.54 -2.04
CA ILE A 52 -3.53 -9.28 -1.32
C ILE A 52 -2.32 -9.39 -2.23
N PHE A 53 -1.19 -8.82 -1.81
CA PHE A 53 0.09 -8.85 -2.52
C PHE A 53 1.09 -9.69 -1.74
N PHE A 54 1.84 -10.58 -2.43
CA PHE A 54 2.69 -11.54 -1.75
C PHE A 54 3.86 -12.03 -2.61
N LEU A 55 4.92 -12.51 -1.94
CA LEU A 55 5.98 -13.29 -2.56
C LEU A 55 5.51 -14.72 -2.77
N LEU A 56 5.89 -15.33 -3.89
CA LEU A 56 5.59 -16.74 -4.13
C LEU A 56 6.38 -17.65 -3.17
N PRO A 57 5.85 -18.83 -2.84
CA PRO A 57 6.52 -19.77 -1.95
C PRO A 57 7.92 -20.15 -2.45
N GLY A 58 8.90 -20.12 -1.55
CA GLY A 58 10.29 -20.44 -1.86
C GLY A 58 11.08 -19.34 -2.55
N VAL A 59 10.47 -18.16 -2.75
CA VAL A 59 11.13 -17.00 -3.35
C VAL A 59 11.49 -15.99 -2.26
N SER A 60 12.66 -15.35 -2.41
CA SER A 60 13.12 -14.25 -1.57
C SER A 60 13.54 -13.07 -2.42
N LEU A 61 13.27 -11.88 -1.93
CA LEU A 61 13.86 -10.64 -2.47
C LEU A 61 15.35 -10.57 -2.11
N PRO A 62 16.15 -9.76 -2.83
CA PRO A 62 17.51 -9.47 -2.40
C PRO A 62 17.54 -9.00 -0.95
N GLN A 63 18.67 -9.28 -0.26
CA GLN A 63 18.84 -8.82 1.12
C GLN A 63 18.64 -7.31 1.21
N ASP A 64 18.00 -6.85 2.30
CA ASP A 64 17.71 -5.44 2.55
C ASP A 64 16.87 -4.75 1.47
N HIS A 65 16.06 -5.52 0.72
CA HIS A 65 15.11 -4.98 -0.25
C HIS A 65 13.68 -5.36 0.12
N GLY A 66 12.75 -4.57 -0.41
CA GLY A 66 11.31 -4.82 -0.39
C GLY A 66 10.70 -4.63 -1.77
N ALA A 67 9.48 -5.06 -1.94
CA ALA A 67 8.70 -4.86 -3.16
C ALA A 67 7.55 -3.88 -2.87
N MET A 68 7.52 -2.78 -3.57
CA MET A 68 6.48 -1.75 -3.51
C MET A 68 5.45 -2.02 -4.60
N LEU A 69 4.18 -2.01 -4.24
CA LEU A 69 3.05 -2.17 -5.16
C LEU A 69 2.43 -0.80 -5.45
N PHE A 70 2.22 -0.54 -6.72
CA PHE A 70 1.58 0.65 -7.25
C PHE A 70 0.41 0.27 -8.17
N TRP A 71 -0.44 1.23 -8.48
CA TRP A 71 -1.47 1.09 -9.48
C TRP A 71 -1.60 2.34 -10.33
N GLN A 72 -2.10 2.20 -11.56
CA GLN A 72 -2.44 3.30 -12.46
C GLN A 72 -3.64 2.93 -13.32
N ILE A 73 -4.32 3.93 -13.81
CA ILE A 73 -5.41 3.79 -14.77
C ILE A 73 -4.83 3.88 -16.19
N VAL A 74 -5.18 2.92 -17.02
CA VAL A 74 -4.93 2.96 -18.46
C VAL A 74 -6.27 3.04 -19.18
N SER A 75 -6.53 4.12 -19.88
CA SER A 75 -7.72 4.27 -20.71
C SER A 75 -7.32 4.18 -22.19
N SER A 76 -7.97 3.26 -22.90
CA SER A 76 -7.81 3.11 -24.33
C SER A 76 -9.14 3.47 -25.01
N PRO A 77 -9.12 4.21 -26.14
CA PRO A 77 -10.33 4.48 -26.87
C PRO A 77 -11.00 3.17 -27.31
N SER A 78 -12.31 3.08 -27.13
CA SER A 78 -13.08 1.97 -27.69
C SER A 78 -13.04 2.07 -29.21
N ALA A 79 -12.58 1.01 -29.86
CA ALA A 79 -12.71 0.88 -31.32
C ALA A 79 -14.22 0.79 -31.66
N VAL A 80 -14.82 1.90 -32.01
CA VAL A 80 -16.15 1.89 -32.61
C VAL A 80 -16.00 1.36 -34.02
N SER A 81 -16.27 0.09 -34.20
CA SER A 81 -16.42 -0.52 -35.52
C SER A 81 -17.69 0.00 -36.18
N ASN A 82 -17.61 1.15 -36.81
CA ASN A 82 -18.60 1.53 -37.82
C ASN A 82 -18.22 0.86 -39.15
N PRO A 83 -19.01 -0.08 -39.66
CA PRO A 83 -18.68 -0.82 -40.88
C PRO A 83 -18.84 -0.02 -42.18
N MET A 84 -19.02 1.29 -42.13
CA MET A 84 -19.44 2.04 -43.31
C MET A 84 -18.77 3.37 -43.61
N THR A 85 -17.54 3.62 -43.12
CA THR A 85 -16.72 4.72 -43.63
C THR A 85 -15.24 4.35 -43.53
N SER A 86 -14.68 4.04 -44.70
CA SER A 86 -13.25 3.86 -44.88
C SER A 86 -12.53 5.22 -44.78
N THR A 87 -12.29 5.71 -43.57
CA THR A 87 -11.27 6.71 -43.31
C THR A 87 -10.34 6.15 -42.24
N PRO A 88 -9.07 5.88 -42.57
CA PRO A 88 -8.10 5.51 -41.54
C PRO A 88 -7.69 6.77 -40.80
N PHE A 89 -7.39 6.62 -39.51
CA PHE A 89 -6.83 7.59 -38.58
C PHE A 89 -7.82 8.24 -37.59
N SER A 90 -8.19 7.49 -36.58
CA SER A 90 -8.18 8.04 -35.24
C SER A 90 -7.09 7.32 -34.45
N ASN A 91 -5.90 7.93 -34.37
CA ASN A 91 -4.89 7.59 -33.40
C ASN A 91 -5.45 7.91 -32.03
N GLY A 92 -6.25 7.02 -31.49
CA GLY A 92 -6.68 7.09 -30.11
C GLY A 92 -5.46 6.84 -29.22
N THR A 93 -4.85 7.92 -28.75
CA THR A 93 -3.75 7.84 -27.80
C THR A 93 -4.31 7.28 -26.51
N SER A 94 -3.80 6.13 -26.07
CA SER A 94 -4.09 5.63 -24.71
C SER A 94 -3.54 6.64 -23.71
N THR A 95 -4.35 7.04 -22.74
CA THR A 95 -3.93 7.91 -21.65
C THR A 95 -3.69 7.06 -20.40
N THR A 96 -2.61 7.36 -19.70
CA THR A 96 -2.26 6.72 -18.44
C THR A 96 -2.16 7.77 -17.35
N THR A 97 -2.64 7.45 -16.15
CA THR A 97 -2.39 8.26 -14.96
C THR A 97 -0.98 8.00 -14.44
N GLU A 98 -0.54 8.80 -13.48
CA GLU A 98 0.65 8.47 -12.70
C GLU A 98 0.40 7.23 -11.83
N PHE A 99 1.49 6.56 -11.43
CA PHE A 99 1.41 5.45 -10.49
C PHE A 99 1.14 5.95 -9.08
N GLU A 100 0.08 5.44 -8.48
CA GLU A 100 -0.26 5.64 -7.08
C GLU A 100 0.19 4.44 -6.25
N LEU A 101 0.75 4.70 -5.08
CA LEU A 101 1.28 3.69 -4.19
C LEU A 101 0.16 2.99 -3.41
N VAL A 102 0.21 1.66 -3.37
CA VAL A 102 -0.72 0.80 -2.62
C VAL A 102 -0.11 0.35 -1.30
N GLY A 103 1.13 -0.14 -1.35
CA GLY A 103 1.81 -0.64 -0.16
C GLY A 103 3.11 -1.36 -0.49
N ALA A 104 3.70 -2.03 0.51
CA ALA A 104 4.95 -2.73 0.34
C ALA A 104 5.02 -4.03 1.16
N ILE A 105 5.79 -4.99 0.66
CA ILE A 105 6.12 -6.25 1.32
C ILE A 105 7.64 -6.42 1.38
N SER A 106 8.11 -7.35 2.21
CA SER A 106 9.54 -7.65 2.36
C SER A 106 9.74 -9.12 2.72
N ASN A 107 10.99 -9.58 2.76
CA ASN A 107 11.30 -10.94 3.23
C ASN A 107 10.79 -11.22 4.67
N GLN A 108 10.75 -10.19 5.52
CA GLN A 108 10.22 -10.32 6.89
C GLN A 108 8.69 -10.28 6.95
N LYS A 109 8.06 -9.62 5.99
CA LYS A 109 6.61 -9.55 5.80
C LYS A 109 6.29 -9.89 4.35
N PRO A 110 6.29 -11.18 3.99
CA PRO A 110 6.20 -11.62 2.59
C PRO A 110 4.81 -11.46 1.97
N SER A 111 3.82 -11.03 2.72
CA SER A 111 2.48 -10.78 2.22
C SER A 111 1.79 -9.66 2.99
N GLY A 112 0.84 -9.00 2.34
CA GLY A 112 -0.02 -7.98 2.96
C GLY A 112 -1.33 -7.83 2.21
N ALA A 113 -2.38 -7.47 2.95
CA ALA A 113 -3.64 -7.02 2.41
C ALA A 113 -3.64 -5.48 2.40
N PHE A 114 -3.96 -4.90 1.27
CA PHE A 114 -3.85 -3.46 1.04
C PHE A 114 -5.16 -2.92 0.49
N ARG A 115 -5.67 -1.85 1.08
CA ARG A 115 -6.85 -1.15 0.57
C ARG A 115 -6.51 -0.45 -0.74
N THR A 116 -7.38 -0.59 -1.72
CA THR A 116 -7.19 0.02 -3.05
C THR A 116 -7.60 1.49 -3.08
N GLY A 117 -8.63 1.86 -2.31
CA GLY A 117 -9.25 3.18 -2.41
C GLY A 117 -10.00 3.43 -3.73
N TRP A 118 -10.13 2.43 -4.61
CA TRP A 118 -10.68 2.61 -5.95
C TRP A 118 -12.13 3.07 -5.97
N SER A 119 -12.95 2.63 -5.02
CA SER A 119 -14.36 3.02 -4.91
C SER A 119 -14.56 4.51 -4.63
N THR A 120 -13.56 5.17 -4.06
CA THR A 120 -13.60 6.61 -3.70
C THR A 120 -12.68 7.46 -4.56
N ASN A 121 -11.99 6.85 -5.55
CA ASN A 121 -11.09 7.57 -6.43
C ASN A 121 -11.88 8.28 -7.54
N GLU A 122 -11.88 9.61 -7.51
CA GLU A 122 -12.63 10.45 -8.45
C GLU A 122 -12.17 10.29 -9.90
N THR A 123 -10.85 10.13 -10.11
CA THR A 123 -10.27 9.94 -11.45
C THR A 123 -10.74 8.63 -12.05
N LEU A 124 -10.73 7.54 -11.26
CA LEU A 124 -11.23 6.25 -11.71
C LEU A 124 -12.72 6.30 -11.98
N SER A 125 -13.51 6.91 -11.09
CA SER A 125 -14.96 7.07 -11.27
C SER A 125 -15.29 7.84 -12.55
N THR A 126 -14.59 8.93 -12.82
CA THR A 126 -14.75 9.73 -14.04
C THR A 126 -14.40 8.91 -15.28
N ALA A 127 -13.28 8.17 -15.25
CA ALA A 127 -12.84 7.32 -16.33
C ALA A 127 -13.86 6.20 -16.64
N LEU A 128 -14.40 5.54 -15.61
CA LEU A 128 -15.40 4.47 -15.74
C LEU A 128 -16.76 4.96 -16.30
N ASN A 129 -17.11 6.21 -16.05
CA ASN A 129 -18.34 6.82 -16.55
C ASN A 129 -18.19 7.35 -17.99
N SER A 130 -16.99 7.31 -18.58
CA SER A 130 -16.74 7.73 -19.96
C SER A 130 -17.18 6.62 -20.95
N PRO A 131 -18.16 6.87 -21.81
CA PRO A 131 -18.72 5.83 -22.71
C PRO A 131 -17.75 5.42 -23.83
N SER A 132 -16.66 6.17 -24.04
CA SER A 132 -15.76 6.03 -25.18
C SER A 132 -14.42 5.37 -24.86
N SER A 133 -14.23 4.87 -23.63
CA SER A 133 -12.93 4.34 -23.23
C SER A 133 -13.04 2.98 -22.54
N ASN A 134 -12.16 2.07 -22.92
CA ASN A 134 -11.89 0.85 -22.18
C ASN A 134 -10.90 1.16 -21.08
N ILE A 135 -11.29 0.91 -19.84
CA ILE A 135 -10.47 1.16 -18.65
C ILE A 135 -9.83 -0.14 -18.21
N THR A 136 -8.53 -0.09 -17.97
CA THR A 136 -7.73 -1.17 -17.39
C THR A 136 -6.93 -0.62 -16.22
N ILE A 137 -6.83 -1.37 -15.14
CA ILE A 137 -5.90 -1.08 -14.05
C ILE A 137 -4.60 -1.81 -14.34
N ASN A 138 -3.50 -1.06 -14.35
CA ASN A 138 -2.17 -1.63 -14.33
C ASN A 138 -1.61 -1.60 -12.92
N LEU A 139 -1.16 -2.74 -12.44
CA LEU A 139 -0.33 -2.84 -11.25
C LEU A 139 1.13 -2.71 -11.65
N GLY A 140 1.87 -1.90 -10.92
CA GLY A 140 3.32 -1.77 -11.03
C GLY A 140 3.98 -2.29 -9.76
N VAL A 141 5.13 -2.94 -9.88
CA VAL A 141 5.95 -3.31 -8.73
C VAL A 141 7.36 -2.79 -8.95
N SER A 142 7.95 -2.20 -7.91
CA SER A 142 9.36 -1.82 -7.86
C SER A 142 10.03 -2.49 -6.68
N ILE A 143 11.16 -3.16 -6.94
CA ILE A 143 12.02 -3.72 -5.88
C ILE A 143 13.02 -2.65 -5.50
N GLU A 144 12.92 -2.18 -4.25
CA GLU A 144 13.69 -1.04 -3.75
C GLU A 144 14.43 -1.40 -2.45
N PRO A 145 15.53 -0.69 -2.14
CA PRO A 145 16.19 -0.83 -0.85
C PRO A 145 15.22 -0.53 0.30
N MET A 146 15.29 -1.32 1.37
CA MET A 146 14.41 -1.19 2.54
C MET A 146 14.46 0.21 3.16
N ALA A 147 15.64 0.85 3.17
CA ALA A 147 15.80 2.22 3.67
C ALA A 147 14.92 3.23 2.90
N SER A 148 14.81 3.09 1.57
CA SER A 148 13.94 3.95 0.75
C SER A 148 12.46 3.75 1.10
N ILE A 149 12.03 2.49 1.27
CA ILE A 149 10.65 2.12 1.60
C ILE A 149 10.26 2.63 3.00
N GLN A 150 11.16 2.51 3.98
CA GLN A 150 10.96 2.99 5.34
C GLN A 150 10.83 4.52 5.39
N ASN A 151 11.68 5.24 4.63
CA ASN A 151 11.62 6.70 4.54
C ASN A 151 10.28 7.19 3.96
N MET A 152 9.60 6.39 3.16
CA MET A 152 8.26 6.69 2.66
C MET A 152 7.14 6.33 3.66
N GLY A 153 7.47 5.79 4.83
CA GLY A 153 6.49 5.39 5.85
C GLY A 153 5.64 4.17 5.49
N MET A 154 6.04 3.42 4.44
CA MET A 154 5.26 2.31 3.88
C MET A 154 5.30 1.02 4.69
N ILE A 155 6.44 0.77 5.31
CA ILE A 155 6.56 -0.27 6.34
C ILE A 155 6.71 0.50 7.63
N PRO A 156 5.70 0.53 8.49
CA PRO A 156 5.86 1.14 9.80
C PRO A 156 7.05 0.44 10.45
N ASP A 157 8.09 1.19 10.75
CA ASP A 157 9.08 0.70 11.70
C ASP A 157 8.29 0.42 12.98
N LYS A 158 8.07 -0.87 13.27
CA LYS A 158 7.34 -1.27 14.47
C LYS A 158 7.91 -0.57 15.69
N THR A 159 9.22 -0.33 15.68
CA THR A 159 9.94 0.36 16.75
C THR A 159 9.51 1.82 16.85
N ILE A 160 9.44 2.56 15.74
CA ILE A 160 8.99 3.97 15.72
C ILE A 160 7.51 4.06 16.13
N HIS A 161 6.67 3.16 15.60
CA HIS A 161 5.26 3.15 15.96
C HIS A 161 5.04 2.83 17.44
N VAL A 162 5.74 1.83 17.95
CA VAL A 162 5.78 1.47 19.38
C VAL A 162 6.29 2.65 20.21
N ALA A 163 7.40 3.26 19.82
CA ALA A 163 7.97 4.40 20.53
C ALA A 163 7.00 5.58 20.60
N LYS A 164 6.31 5.92 19.48
CA LYS A 164 5.28 6.96 19.46
C LYS A 164 4.11 6.65 20.40
N LYS A 165 3.64 5.39 20.44
CA LYS A 165 2.56 4.98 21.36
C LYS A 165 2.97 5.07 22.82
N ILE A 166 4.19 4.66 23.13
CA ILE A 166 4.74 4.76 24.50
C ILE A 166 4.90 6.23 24.89
N ALA A 167 5.44 7.07 24.01
CA ALA A 167 5.58 8.50 24.25
C ALA A 167 4.21 9.18 24.47
N MET A 168 3.18 8.78 23.73
CA MET A 168 1.82 9.30 23.89
C MET A 168 1.20 8.86 25.22
N ASP A 169 1.39 7.58 25.65
CA ASP A 169 0.91 7.11 26.96
C ASP A 169 1.59 7.89 28.10
N LEU A 170 2.90 8.14 27.99
CA LEU A 170 3.63 9.00 28.94
C LEU A 170 3.08 10.42 28.96
N PHE A 171 2.91 11.04 27.77
CA PHE A 171 2.40 12.40 27.66
C PHE A 171 1.01 12.54 28.30
N ASN A 172 0.09 11.65 27.96
CA ASN A 172 -1.26 11.61 28.52
C ASN A 172 -1.24 11.43 30.04
N TYR A 173 -0.33 10.58 30.54
CA TYR A 173 -0.16 10.39 31.99
C TYR A 173 0.35 11.67 32.66
N MET A 174 1.34 12.34 32.08
CA MET A 174 1.87 13.60 32.60
C MET A 174 0.81 14.70 32.59
N GLN A 175 0.04 14.80 31.49
CA GLN A 175 -1.03 15.76 31.35
C GLN A 175 -2.11 15.64 32.43
N SER A 176 -2.37 14.40 32.91
CA SER A 176 -3.32 14.16 34.00
C SER A 176 -2.91 14.78 35.36
N PHE A 177 -1.64 15.19 35.52
CA PHE A 177 -1.11 15.85 36.71
C PHE A 177 -0.83 17.35 36.49
N ASP A 178 -1.08 17.86 35.28
CA ASP A 178 -0.84 19.27 35.01
C ASP A 178 -1.79 20.15 35.84
N THR A 179 -1.19 20.98 36.68
CA THR A 179 -1.93 21.91 37.57
C THR A 179 -2.19 23.26 36.93
N GLY A 180 -1.93 23.41 35.60
CA GLY A 180 -2.35 24.57 34.84
C GLY A 180 -1.57 25.87 35.16
N GLY A 181 -0.25 25.81 35.11
CA GLY A 181 0.58 27.02 35.08
C GLY A 181 0.41 27.71 33.72
N GLY A 182 -0.43 28.75 33.63
CA GLY A 182 -0.67 29.50 32.40
C GLY A 182 0.64 29.94 31.74
N GLY A 183 0.83 29.59 30.46
CA GLY A 183 2.02 29.98 29.71
C GLY A 183 2.62 28.90 28.81
N GLY A 184 1.90 27.83 28.54
CA GLY A 184 2.37 26.77 27.61
C GLY A 184 3.38 25.79 28.25
N ASN A 185 3.67 25.89 29.54
CA ASN A 185 4.51 24.97 30.29
C ASN A 185 3.65 24.02 31.14
N MET A 186 3.96 22.72 31.05
CA MET A 186 3.34 21.71 31.91
C MET A 186 4.04 21.67 33.26
N VAL A 187 3.29 21.76 34.35
CA VAL A 187 3.80 21.67 35.73
C VAL A 187 3.38 20.33 36.34
N VAL A 188 4.34 19.44 36.48
CA VAL A 188 4.10 18.07 36.97
C VAL A 188 5.00 17.75 38.18
N PRO A 189 4.61 16.81 39.07
CA PRO A 189 5.46 16.36 40.18
C PRO A 189 6.80 15.81 39.71
N LYS A 190 7.88 16.05 40.44
CA LYS A 190 9.25 15.58 40.09
C LYS A 190 9.34 14.07 39.87
N ASN A 191 8.51 13.28 40.55
CA ASN A 191 8.49 11.81 40.47
C ASN A 191 7.44 11.26 39.49
N VAL A 192 6.87 12.10 38.62
CA VAL A 192 5.80 11.66 37.69
C VAL A 192 6.28 10.57 36.73
N PHE A 193 7.52 10.69 36.25
CA PHE A 193 8.12 9.70 35.34
C PHE A 193 8.31 8.34 36.02
N GLU A 194 8.84 8.30 37.23
CA GLU A 194 9.03 7.04 38.00
C GLU A 194 7.71 6.35 38.30
N ARG A 195 6.68 7.13 38.65
CA ARG A 195 5.32 6.62 38.86
C ARG A 195 4.72 6.06 37.58
N TRP A 196 4.91 6.77 36.45
CA TRP A 196 4.46 6.27 35.17
C TRP A 196 5.21 4.98 34.79
N MET A 197 6.53 4.93 34.93
CA MET A 197 7.36 3.77 34.60
C MET A 197 6.88 2.52 35.37
N SER A 198 6.70 2.65 36.68
CA SER A 198 6.20 1.55 37.52
C SER A 198 4.83 1.03 37.08
N ARG A 199 3.92 1.95 36.70
CA ARG A 199 2.60 1.59 36.16
C ARG A 199 2.71 0.94 34.79
N PHE A 200 3.58 1.47 33.90
CA PHE A 200 3.80 0.93 32.57
C PHE A 200 4.36 -0.49 32.63
N GLU A 201 5.38 -0.74 33.46
CA GLU A 201 5.95 -2.08 33.66
C GLU A 201 4.93 -3.06 34.25
N ALA A 202 4.12 -2.64 35.20
CA ALA A 202 3.08 -3.49 35.79
C ALA A 202 2.05 -3.91 34.73
N LYS A 203 1.63 -3.01 33.85
CA LYS A 203 0.71 -3.31 32.73
C LYS A 203 1.37 -4.19 31.68
N ALA A 204 2.63 -3.91 31.32
CA ALA A 204 3.38 -4.68 30.32
C ALA A 204 3.62 -6.14 30.77
N LYS A 205 3.74 -6.40 32.06
CA LYS A 205 3.84 -7.76 32.61
C LYS A 205 2.54 -8.57 32.43
N VAL A 206 1.39 -7.91 32.44
CA VAL A 206 0.08 -8.55 32.27
C VAL A 206 -0.25 -8.68 30.77
N ASP A 207 -0.04 -7.61 29.99
CA ASP A 207 -0.27 -7.56 28.57
C ASP A 207 0.86 -6.76 27.89
N PRO A 208 1.85 -7.43 27.26
CA PRO A 208 2.97 -6.77 26.61
C PRO A 208 2.58 -5.77 25.50
N ASN A 209 1.35 -5.86 24.97
CA ASN A 209 0.86 -4.99 23.90
C ASN A 209 -0.27 -4.03 24.35
N PHE A 210 -0.46 -3.84 25.66
CA PHE A 210 -1.54 -3.01 26.19
C PHE A 210 -1.58 -1.59 25.61
N PHE A 211 -0.40 -1.00 25.36
CA PHE A 211 -0.24 0.36 24.81
C PHE A 211 -0.67 0.45 23.36
N MET A 212 -0.78 -0.67 22.64
CA MET A 212 -1.28 -0.70 21.27
C MET A 212 -2.80 -0.63 21.18
N LYS A 213 -3.51 -0.99 22.27
CA LYS A 213 -4.98 -1.06 22.32
C LYS A 213 -5.66 0.27 22.67
N ASN A 214 -4.93 1.22 23.26
CA ASN A 214 -5.48 2.48 23.80
C ASN A 214 -5.50 3.63 22.79
N SER A 215 -5.90 3.40 21.54
CA SER A 215 -5.85 4.43 20.49
C SER A 215 -7.19 4.83 19.89
N ASP A 216 -8.30 4.37 20.47
CA ASP A 216 -9.64 4.76 20.05
C ASP A 216 -10.36 5.39 21.25
N GLY A 217 -10.01 6.64 21.55
CA GLY A 217 -10.68 7.48 22.53
C GLY A 217 -10.45 8.94 22.23
#